data_1c6e6522aafba118fc8baff3a4f879ce
#
_entry.id   1c6e6522aafba118fc8baff3a4f879ce
#
_cell.length_a   1.000
_cell.length_b   1.000
_cell.length_c   1.000
_cell.angle_alpha   90.00
_cell.angle_beta   90.00
_cell.angle_gamma   90.00
#
_symmetry.space_group_name_H-M   'P 1'
#
loop_
_entity.id
_entity.type
_entity.pdbx_description
1 polymer ?
#
loop_
_entity_poly.entity_id
_entity_poly.type
_entity_poly.pdbx_seq_one_letter_code
_entity_poly.pdbx_strand_id
1 'polypeptide(L)'
;YYTITVGIPQSGRFTAWWEHDEKNNKVSIHAHQSQDERRKQIITDVDVLRTAGPFALCRIGLITGRTHQIRAHLAYLGKPVLGDIKYGNRKMNERTGTKTQALCAVRVRFLDIPEENTLHYLSGKVIKLKDPQILKQFDALDKNKENAHE
;
A
#
# COMPACT_ATOMS: atom_id res chain seq x y z
N TYR A 1 3.68 4.58 4.34
CA TYR A 1 2.80 4.96 3.23
C TYR A 1 1.39 5.20 3.70
N TYR A 2 0.63 6.00 2.93
CA TYR A 2 -0.83 6.02 2.97
C TYR A 2 -1.36 5.39 1.69
N THR A 3 -2.50 4.68 1.81
CA THR A 3 -3.20 4.09 0.67
C THR A 3 -4.71 4.12 0.90
N ILE A 4 -5.47 4.16 -0.20
CA ILE A 4 -6.92 3.94 -0.16
C ILE A 4 -7.18 2.54 -0.70
N THR A 5 -7.88 1.71 0.08
CA THR A 5 -8.25 0.35 -0.32
C THR A 5 -9.72 0.26 -0.73
N VAL A 6 -10.00 -0.66 -1.65
CA VAL A 6 -11.37 -1.13 -1.95
C VAL A 6 -11.66 -2.29 -1.01
N GLY A 7 -12.59 -2.08 -0.11
CA GLY A 7 -12.84 -2.92 1.06
C GLY A 7 -12.00 -2.49 2.26
N ILE A 8 -12.48 -2.80 3.45
CA ILE A 8 -11.86 -2.45 4.73
C ILE A 8 -11.01 -3.62 5.19
N PRO A 9 -9.67 -3.50 5.23
CA PRO A 9 -8.81 -4.55 5.78
C PRO A 9 -8.90 -4.59 7.30
N GLN A 10 -8.42 -5.65 7.91
CA GLN A 10 -8.12 -5.65 9.33
C GLN A 10 -6.81 -4.90 9.58
N SER A 11 -6.72 -4.17 10.70
CA SER A 11 -5.44 -3.64 11.17
C SER A 11 -4.60 -4.76 11.76
N GLY A 12 -3.30 -4.78 11.47
CA GLY A 12 -2.39 -5.78 11.98
C GLY A 12 -1.16 -5.98 11.11
N ARG A 13 -0.34 -6.94 11.51
CA ARG A 13 0.84 -7.39 10.76
C ARG A 13 0.49 -8.61 9.93
N PHE A 14 0.79 -8.53 8.64
CA PHE A 14 0.56 -9.59 7.67
C PHE A 14 1.87 -10.10 7.10
N THR A 15 2.02 -11.40 7.08
CA THR A 15 3.19 -12.11 6.53
C THR A 15 2.71 -13.00 5.40
N ALA A 16 3.43 -13.00 4.29
CA ALA A 16 3.17 -13.84 3.13
C ALA A 16 4.46 -14.10 2.36
N TRP A 17 4.35 -14.80 1.24
CA TRP A 17 5.48 -15.16 0.39
C TRP A 17 5.30 -14.51 -0.99
N TRP A 18 6.28 -13.72 -1.39
CA TRP A 18 6.31 -12.92 -2.62
C TRP A 18 7.16 -13.61 -3.67
N GLU A 19 6.65 -13.68 -4.88
CA GLU A 19 7.33 -14.23 -6.05
C GLU A 19 7.21 -13.24 -7.22
N HIS A 20 8.32 -12.96 -7.91
CA HIS A 20 8.36 -12.04 -9.03
C HIS A 20 8.57 -12.80 -10.34
N ASP A 21 7.63 -12.67 -11.24
CA ASP A 21 7.77 -13.03 -12.64
C ASP A 21 8.35 -11.84 -13.41
N GLU A 22 9.66 -11.84 -13.61
CA GLU A 22 10.37 -10.75 -14.27
C GLU A 22 9.94 -10.59 -15.73
N LYS A 23 9.64 -11.69 -16.44
CA LYS A 23 9.24 -11.66 -17.85
C LYS A 23 7.95 -10.88 -18.05
N ASN A 24 6.98 -11.06 -17.15
CA ASN A 24 5.68 -10.40 -17.20
C ASN A 24 5.62 -9.18 -16.28
N ASN A 25 6.72 -8.87 -15.58
CA ASN A 25 6.77 -7.83 -14.54
C ASN A 25 5.59 -7.93 -13.58
N LYS A 26 5.25 -9.15 -13.14
CA LYS A 26 4.10 -9.46 -12.29
C LYS A 26 4.56 -10.08 -10.99
N VAL A 27 3.91 -9.69 -9.89
CA VAL A 27 4.13 -10.26 -8.57
C VAL A 27 2.95 -11.14 -8.19
N SER A 28 3.23 -12.30 -7.63
CA SER A 28 2.27 -13.21 -7.02
C SER A 28 2.55 -13.33 -5.52
N ILE A 29 1.50 -13.46 -4.73
CA ILE A 29 1.58 -13.63 -3.27
C ILE A 29 1.02 -15.00 -2.91
N HIS A 30 1.72 -15.69 -2.01
CA HIS A 30 1.42 -17.05 -1.62
C HIS A 30 1.41 -17.19 -0.09
N ALA A 31 0.65 -18.15 0.43
CA ALA A 31 0.59 -18.44 1.87
C ALA A 31 1.88 -19.12 2.39
N HIS A 32 2.59 -19.86 1.51
CA HIS A 32 3.71 -20.69 1.91
C HIS A 32 4.96 -20.46 1.05
N GLN A 33 6.12 -20.75 1.60
CA GLN A 33 7.39 -20.78 0.88
C GLN A 33 7.36 -21.84 -0.24
N SER A 34 8.11 -21.61 -1.31
CA SER A 34 8.36 -22.63 -2.33
C SER A 34 9.54 -23.52 -1.92
N GLN A 35 9.54 -24.78 -2.39
CA GLN A 35 10.64 -25.72 -2.14
C GLN A 35 11.98 -25.25 -2.73
N ASP A 36 11.95 -24.51 -3.82
CA ASP A 36 13.12 -23.97 -4.54
C ASP A 36 13.54 -22.57 -4.06
N GLU A 37 13.01 -22.10 -2.93
CA GLU A 37 13.32 -20.82 -2.30
C GLU A 37 13.16 -19.57 -3.18
N ARG A 38 12.50 -19.66 -4.33
CA ARG A 38 12.22 -18.52 -5.20
C ARG A 38 11.31 -17.49 -4.53
N ARG A 39 10.43 -17.94 -3.65
CA ARG A 39 9.56 -17.08 -2.88
C ARG A 39 10.31 -16.45 -1.71
N LYS A 40 10.13 -15.15 -1.58
CA LYS A 40 10.74 -14.37 -0.48
C LYS A 40 9.66 -13.93 0.48
N GLN A 41 9.93 -14.04 1.78
CA GLN A 41 9.02 -13.56 2.79
C GLN A 41 8.82 -12.05 2.68
N ILE A 42 7.58 -11.61 2.83
CA ILE A 42 7.19 -10.20 2.97
C ILE A 42 6.42 -9.99 4.26
N ILE A 43 6.63 -8.82 4.86
CA ILE A 43 5.93 -8.39 6.07
C ILE A 43 5.43 -6.97 5.83
N THR A 44 4.12 -6.78 6.01
CA THR A 44 3.43 -5.51 5.83
C THR A 44 2.54 -5.22 7.04
N ASP A 45 2.75 -4.09 7.67
CA ASP A 45 1.87 -3.59 8.72
C ASP A 45 0.76 -2.75 8.10
N VAL A 46 -0.48 -3.03 8.44
CA VAL A 46 -1.67 -2.31 7.99
C VAL A 46 -2.37 -1.70 9.19
N ASP A 47 -2.68 -0.42 9.11
CA ASP A 47 -3.41 0.30 10.15
C ASP A 47 -4.52 1.12 9.48
N VAL A 48 -5.78 0.79 9.76
CA VAL A 48 -6.95 1.48 9.22
C VAL A 48 -7.16 2.77 9.99
N LEU A 49 -7.00 3.90 9.31
CA LEU A 49 -7.13 5.23 9.90
C LEU A 49 -8.56 5.75 9.85
N ARG A 50 -9.23 5.56 8.70
CA ARG A 50 -10.59 6.05 8.44
C ARG A 50 -11.30 5.14 7.44
N THR A 51 -12.62 5.16 7.46
CA THR A 51 -13.46 4.44 6.50
C THR A 51 -14.50 5.36 5.87
N ALA A 52 -14.82 5.12 4.58
CA ALA A 52 -15.84 5.84 3.82
C ALA A 52 -16.56 4.87 2.90
N GLY A 53 -17.73 4.36 3.30
CA GLY A 53 -18.45 3.31 2.58
C GLY A 53 -17.58 2.07 2.38
N PRO A 54 -17.36 1.65 1.12
CA PRO A 54 -16.54 0.47 0.81
C PRO A 54 -15.03 0.76 0.81
N PHE A 55 -14.59 1.96 1.16
CA PHE A 55 -13.20 2.38 1.12
C PHE A 55 -12.60 2.53 2.51
N ALA A 56 -11.29 2.28 2.62
CA ALA A 56 -10.54 2.59 3.82
C ALA A 56 -9.27 3.38 3.47
N LEU A 57 -8.99 4.43 4.25
CA LEU A 57 -7.69 5.08 4.29
C LEU A 57 -6.82 4.32 5.27
N CYS A 58 -5.73 3.76 4.78
CA CYS A 58 -4.82 2.95 5.58
C CYS A 58 -3.43 3.57 5.65
N ARG A 59 -2.79 3.43 6.81
CA ARG A 59 -1.36 3.61 6.98
C ARG A 59 -0.68 2.25 6.80
N ILE A 60 0.35 2.22 5.96
CA ILE A 60 1.11 1.01 5.67
C ILE A 60 2.54 1.19 6.14
N GLY A 61 3.00 0.26 6.99
CA GLY A 61 4.39 0.09 7.37
C GLY A 61 5.03 -1.04 6.59
N LEU A 62 6.19 -0.80 6.00
CA LEU A 62 6.98 -1.82 5.31
C LEU A 62 8.11 -2.28 6.23
N ILE A 63 8.10 -3.55 6.62
CA ILE A 63 9.24 -4.23 7.26
C ILE A 63 10.17 -4.77 6.18
N THR A 64 9.61 -5.29 5.10
CA THR A 64 10.31 -5.64 3.85
C THR A 64 9.83 -4.70 2.73
N GLY A 65 10.67 -4.46 1.71
CA GLY A 65 10.38 -3.53 0.62
C GLY A 65 10.57 -4.15 -0.77
N ARG A 66 9.76 -5.16 -1.12
CA ARG A 66 9.82 -5.82 -2.43
C ARG A 66 9.00 -5.06 -3.48
N THR A 67 9.37 -5.25 -4.75
CA THR A 67 8.64 -4.68 -5.90
C THR A 67 7.14 -4.98 -5.80
N HIS A 68 6.32 -3.94 -5.95
CA HIS A 68 4.86 -3.99 -5.85
C HIS A 68 4.31 -4.60 -4.54
N GLN A 69 5.11 -4.70 -3.48
CA GLN A 69 4.72 -5.43 -2.27
C GLN A 69 3.36 -4.97 -1.71
N ILE A 70 3.17 -3.69 -1.45
CA ILE A 70 1.92 -3.14 -0.89
C ILE A 70 0.74 -3.50 -1.79
N ARG A 71 0.87 -3.26 -3.08
CA ARG A 71 -0.19 -3.44 -4.09
C ARG A 71 -0.64 -4.89 -4.20
N ALA A 72 0.32 -5.80 -4.39
CA ALA A 72 0.06 -7.22 -4.53
C ALA A 72 -0.41 -7.86 -3.21
N HIS A 73 0.17 -7.45 -2.07
CA HIS A 73 -0.20 -8.01 -0.77
C HIS A 73 -1.62 -7.60 -0.36
N LEU A 74 -2.00 -6.33 -0.52
CA LEU A 74 -3.38 -5.88 -0.25
C LEU A 74 -4.39 -6.52 -1.19
N ALA A 75 -4.04 -6.73 -2.46
CA ALA A 75 -4.89 -7.46 -3.40
C ALA A 75 -5.07 -8.93 -2.99
N TYR A 76 -4.00 -9.60 -2.55
CA TYR A 76 -4.05 -10.95 -2.00
C TYR A 76 -4.96 -11.05 -0.76
N LEU A 77 -4.95 -10.04 0.10
CA LEU A 77 -5.86 -9.94 1.25
C LEU A 77 -7.31 -9.58 0.84
N GLY A 78 -7.63 -9.49 -0.45
CA GLY A 78 -8.96 -9.13 -0.95
C GLY A 78 -9.33 -7.66 -0.74
N LYS A 79 -8.34 -6.80 -0.48
CA LYS A 79 -8.51 -5.36 -0.21
C LYS A 79 -7.57 -4.53 -1.11
N PRO A 80 -7.72 -4.62 -2.45
CA PRO A 80 -6.78 -4.00 -3.38
C PRO A 80 -6.75 -2.48 -3.26
N VAL A 81 -5.63 -1.90 -3.68
CA VAL A 81 -5.45 -0.44 -3.77
C VAL A 81 -6.40 0.14 -4.80
N LEU A 82 -7.11 1.20 -4.45
CA LEU A 82 -7.99 1.95 -5.36
C LEU A 82 -7.14 2.57 -6.49
N GLY A 83 -7.65 2.49 -7.74
CA GLY A 83 -6.96 3.01 -8.91
C GLY A 83 -5.81 2.14 -9.42
N ASP A 84 -5.52 1.02 -8.77
CA ASP A 84 -4.50 0.08 -9.26
C ASP A 84 -5.03 -0.68 -10.47
N ILE A 85 -4.40 -0.48 -11.63
CA ILE A 85 -4.79 -1.12 -12.89
C ILE A 85 -4.28 -2.57 -13.02
N LYS A 86 -3.29 -2.96 -12.20
CA LYS A 86 -2.63 -4.26 -12.30
C LYS A 86 -3.16 -5.28 -11.28
N TYR A 87 -3.37 -4.85 -10.05
CA TYR A 87 -3.82 -5.70 -8.94
C TYR A 87 -5.18 -5.25 -8.37
N GLY A 88 -5.73 -4.15 -8.89
CA GLY A 88 -6.91 -3.47 -8.34
C GLY A 88 -8.24 -4.03 -8.78
N ASN A 89 -9.30 -3.38 -8.32
CA ASN A 89 -10.68 -3.67 -8.69
C ASN A 89 -11.12 -2.73 -9.83
N ARG A 90 -11.13 -3.23 -11.06
CA ARG A 90 -11.45 -2.45 -12.26
C ARG A 90 -12.82 -1.77 -12.16
N LYS A 91 -13.86 -2.49 -11.72
CA LYS A 91 -15.22 -1.95 -11.58
C LYS A 91 -15.28 -0.76 -10.62
N MET A 92 -14.58 -0.85 -9.49
CA MET A 92 -14.53 0.25 -8.52
C MET A 92 -13.69 1.42 -9.02
N ASN A 93 -12.59 1.15 -9.73
CA ASN A 93 -11.76 2.19 -10.34
C ASN A 93 -12.57 3.00 -11.38
N GLU A 94 -13.35 2.33 -12.24
CA GLU A 94 -14.23 2.96 -13.21
C GLU A 94 -15.34 3.78 -12.52
N ARG A 95 -15.98 3.20 -11.49
CA ARG A 95 -17.05 3.87 -10.72
C ARG A 95 -16.59 5.16 -10.03
N THR A 96 -15.36 5.18 -9.53
CA THR A 96 -14.79 6.36 -8.85
C THR A 96 -14.02 7.30 -9.78
N GLY A 97 -13.85 6.92 -11.05
CA GLY A 97 -13.01 7.65 -12.00
C GLY A 97 -11.53 7.67 -11.65
N THR A 98 -11.09 6.77 -10.75
CA THR A 98 -9.69 6.73 -10.27
C THR A 98 -8.84 5.93 -11.24
N LYS A 99 -7.89 6.61 -11.91
CA LYS A 99 -7.05 6.04 -12.99
C LYS A 99 -5.64 5.67 -12.54
N THR A 100 -5.22 6.11 -11.36
CA THR A 100 -3.88 5.88 -10.81
C THR A 100 -3.99 5.33 -9.39
N GLN A 101 -3.06 4.47 -9.02
CA GLN A 101 -3.04 3.85 -7.69
C GLN A 101 -3.02 4.89 -6.57
N ALA A 102 -4.00 4.84 -5.68
CA ALA A 102 -4.08 5.67 -4.49
C ALA A 102 -3.09 5.17 -3.42
N LEU A 103 -1.81 5.42 -3.64
CA LEU A 103 -0.69 5.01 -2.79
C LEU A 103 0.36 6.14 -2.75
N CYS A 104 0.69 6.59 -1.55
CA CYS A 104 1.58 7.73 -1.33
C CYS A 104 2.61 7.44 -0.23
N ALA A 105 3.89 7.67 -0.51
CA ALA A 105 4.93 7.67 0.50
C ALA A 105 4.82 8.96 1.32
N VAL A 106 4.43 8.85 2.60
CA VAL A 106 4.18 10.01 3.47
C VAL A 106 5.26 10.21 4.53
N ARG A 107 6.05 9.19 4.79
CA ARG A 107 7.12 9.24 5.78
C ARG A 107 8.26 8.30 5.40
N VAL A 108 9.47 8.81 5.45
CA VAL A 108 10.72 8.03 5.35
C VAL A 108 11.53 8.28 6.61
N ARG A 109 12.02 7.24 7.24
CA ARG A 109 13.00 7.30 8.31
C ARG A 109 14.28 6.64 7.85
N PHE A 110 15.38 7.35 7.90
CA PHE A 110 16.69 6.78 7.70
C PHE A 110 17.13 6.08 8.99
N LEU A 111 17.54 4.83 8.87
CA LEU A 111 18.14 4.08 9.98
C LEU A 111 19.58 4.55 10.18
N ASP A 112 20.29 3.92 11.11
CA ASP A 112 21.70 4.25 11.34
C ASP A 112 22.52 3.90 10.09
N ILE A 113 23.22 4.91 9.58
CA ILE A 113 24.08 4.82 8.41
C ILE A 113 25.52 4.91 8.92
N PRO A 114 26.42 3.98 8.55
CA PRO A 114 27.82 4.01 8.98
C PRO A 114 28.51 5.35 8.66
N GLU A 115 29.44 5.78 9.53
CA GLU A 115 30.12 7.07 9.40
C GLU A 115 30.92 7.23 8.11
N GLU A 116 31.47 6.13 7.59
CA GLU A 116 32.20 6.08 6.32
C GLU A 116 31.31 6.26 5.08
N ASN A 117 29.99 6.19 5.24
CA ASN A 117 29.06 6.39 4.14
C ASN A 117 28.79 7.88 3.90
N THR A 118 28.88 8.32 2.65
CA THR A 118 28.60 9.72 2.25
C THR A 118 27.22 10.22 2.65
N LEU A 119 26.26 9.31 2.90
CA LEU A 119 24.90 9.63 3.34
C LEU A 119 24.74 9.59 4.88
N HIS A 120 25.83 9.41 5.65
CA HIS A 120 25.77 9.37 7.12
C HIS A 120 25.01 10.57 7.73
N TYR A 121 25.09 11.73 7.11
CA TYR A 121 24.35 12.94 7.55
C TYR A 121 22.82 12.77 7.56
N LEU A 122 22.27 11.74 6.93
CA LEU A 122 20.84 11.38 6.97
C LEU A 122 20.49 10.44 8.12
N SER A 123 21.50 9.87 8.81
CA SER A 123 21.30 8.90 9.89
C SER A 123 20.29 9.41 10.92
N GLY A 124 19.29 8.60 11.26
CA GLY A 124 18.23 8.93 12.21
C GLY A 124 17.21 9.98 11.74
N LYS A 125 17.46 10.66 10.60
CA LYS A 125 16.53 11.70 10.10
C LYS A 125 15.20 11.10 9.65
N VAL A 126 14.15 11.93 9.83
CA VAL A 126 12.79 11.60 9.39
C VAL A 126 12.31 12.70 8.44
N ILE A 127 11.93 12.30 7.24
CA ILE A 127 11.26 13.16 6.25
C ILE A 127 9.78 12.81 6.25
N LYS A 128 8.92 13.81 6.38
CA LYS A 128 7.46 13.66 6.35
C LYS A 128 6.87 14.60 5.31
N LEU A 129 5.89 14.11 4.56
CA LEU A 129 5.07 14.93 3.68
C LEU A 129 4.02 15.67 4.52
N LYS A 130 3.97 17.02 4.43
CA LYS A 130 3.09 17.84 5.28
C LYS A 130 1.61 17.72 4.92
N ASP A 131 1.29 17.66 3.61
CA ASP A 131 -0.09 17.66 3.12
C ASP A 131 -0.24 16.65 1.95
N PRO A 132 -0.32 15.33 2.26
CA PRO A 132 -0.45 14.32 1.21
C PRO A 132 -1.80 14.42 0.51
N GLN A 133 -1.78 14.57 -0.81
CA GLN A 133 -3.00 14.69 -1.65
C GLN A 133 -3.98 13.51 -1.47
N ILE A 134 -3.48 12.36 -1.06
CA ILE A 134 -4.31 11.16 -0.81
C ILE A 134 -5.36 11.40 0.28
N LEU A 135 -5.12 12.32 1.23
CA LEU A 135 -6.12 12.69 2.24
C LEU A 135 -7.29 13.44 1.58
N LYS A 136 -7.01 14.40 0.70
CA LYS A 136 -8.05 15.12 -0.06
C LYS A 136 -8.83 14.17 -0.99
N GLN A 137 -8.12 13.23 -1.60
CA GLN A 137 -8.75 12.20 -2.42
C GLN A 137 -9.72 11.34 -1.60
N PHE A 138 -9.34 10.96 -0.38
CA PHE A 138 -10.21 10.19 0.50
C PHE A 138 -11.41 11.00 0.98
N ASP A 139 -11.22 12.28 1.36
CA ASP A 139 -12.31 13.19 1.77
C ASP A 139 -13.35 13.38 0.66
N ALA A 140 -12.93 13.40 -0.61
CA ALA A 140 -13.85 13.46 -1.75
C ALA A 140 -14.72 12.20 -1.89
N LEU A 141 -14.18 11.02 -1.56
CA LEU A 141 -14.94 9.76 -1.56
C LEU A 141 -15.97 9.71 -0.42
N ASP A 142 -15.65 10.33 0.73
CA ASP A 142 -16.53 10.40 1.90
C ASP A 142 -17.74 11.32 1.64
N LYS A 143 -17.52 12.52 1.10
CA LYS A 143 -18.55 13.48 0.74
C LYS A 143 -19.56 12.98 -0.30
N ASN A 144 -19.11 12.20 -1.27
CA ASN A 144 -19.99 11.62 -2.29
C ASN A 144 -21.01 10.63 -1.72
N LYS A 145 -20.83 10.18 -0.47
CA LYS A 145 -21.76 9.31 0.23
C LYS A 145 -22.93 10.09 0.85
N GLU A 146 -22.67 11.29 1.38
CA GLU A 146 -23.70 12.15 1.97
C GLU A 146 -24.71 12.60 0.94
N ASN A 147 -24.26 12.93 -0.28
CA ASN A 147 -25.13 13.36 -1.39
C ASN A 147 -25.89 12.22 -2.09
N ALA A 148 -25.61 10.95 -1.79
CA ALA A 148 -26.31 9.80 -2.39
C ALA A 148 -27.49 9.30 -1.55
N HIS A 149 -27.79 9.95 -0.42
CA HIS A 149 -28.88 9.63 0.50
C HIS A 149 -29.93 10.75 0.61
N GLU A 150 -29.81 11.83 -0.16
CA GLU A 150 -30.86 12.81 -0.43
C GLU A 150 -31.60 12.46 -1.75
#